data_63ee869402bced3cff0bce0785ace47d
#
_entry.id   63ee869402bced3cff0bce0785ace47d
#
_cell.length_a   1.000
_cell.length_b   1.000
_cell.length_c   1.000
_cell.angle_alpha   90.00
_cell.angle_beta   90.00
_cell.angle_gamma   90.00
#
_symmetry.space_group_name_H-M   'P 1'
#
loop_
_entity.id
_entity.type
_entity.pdbx_description
1 polymer ?
#
loop_
_entity_poly.entity_id
_entity_poly.type
_entity_poly.pdbx_seq_one_letter_code
_entity_poly.pdbx_strand_id
1 'polypeptide(L)'
;MKALRRNVKIAIVVLLIITLGLGYGLFYQMEQSQTSLLAVAGENKQSLAKLYSQAGTIYTRDKVKLATSESGRREYAENPSLEQASSQIVGDYTHHMSNTIETLYQNELLGKNRNIIDQLLLDFSGEGLQGDDLYLTLDSGLETHAYDLLKNNKGAAVVMNYKTGEILASVSTPATSMDNIIAYENIPDTALYNRALNGAYMPGSTWKIVTSAAWLNSNSYDPDLIIETNGDPLRANGASDADYKHISGKYDLYRAFAESCNVFFGELAVKMGQEEFMQAIERMGLEDIKNVDRLNLTPAVIDNSAAKDDPALLSWFGVGQAAGDLKINLSPTEIALISSAVANNGKMPEPHLVDYKMNVLGKDELSEVKTKEVLNPMVADKVEQLMLGAINSDFSFLSSMKISGYDVAGKTGTVQVQADGQNSTNSLFTGFIANDSDNPFVVAVVLEDKDNANTTATAIARSLLVYAINNILV
;
A
#
# COMPACT_ATOMS: atom_id res chain seq x y z
N MET A 1 0.41 59.48 44.80
CA MET A 1 -0.35 58.30 44.33
C MET A 1 -0.56 58.26 42.79
N LYS A 2 -0.97 59.33 42.10
CA LYS A 2 -1.12 59.30 40.61
C LYS A 2 0.16 59.01 39.85
N ALA A 3 1.31 59.60 40.22
CA ALA A 3 2.60 59.34 39.62
C ALA A 3 3.10 57.89 39.79
N LEU A 4 2.93 57.30 40.98
CA LEU A 4 3.25 55.91 41.25
C LEU A 4 2.47 54.93 40.39
N ARG A 5 1.13 55.15 40.26
CA ARG A 5 0.27 54.34 39.36
C ARG A 5 0.66 54.42 37.90
N ARG A 6 1.12 55.63 37.43
CA ARG A 6 1.62 55.82 36.07
C ARG A 6 2.92 55.05 35.83
N ASN A 7 3.88 55.14 36.78
CA ASN A 7 5.16 54.44 36.66
C ASN A 7 5.00 52.92 36.72
N VAL A 8 4.09 52.38 37.57
CA VAL A 8 3.75 50.96 37.60
C VAL A 8 3.14 50.48 36.26
N LYS A 9 2.22 51.27 35.66
CA LYS A 9 1.64 50.91 34.36
C LYS A 9 2.73 50.92 33.25
N ILE A 10 3.65 51.88 33.27
CA ILE A 10 4.79 51.92 32.31
C ILE A 10 5.66 50.70 32.50
N ALA A 11 6.00 50.35 33.74
CA ALA A 11 6.82 49.17 34.05
C ALA A 11 6.20 47.86 33.56
N ILE A 12 4.85 47.72 33.75
CA ILE A 12 4.12 46.53 33.28
C ILE A 12 4.16 46.48 31.73
N VAL A 13 3.92 47.62 31.04
CA VAL A 13 3.96 47.66 29.58
C VAL A 13 5.37 47.32 29.05
N VAL A 14 6.41 47.84 29.66
CA VAL A 14 7.81 47.54 29.29
C VAL A 14 8.12 46.06 29.53
N LEU A 15 7.66 45.49 30.64
CA LEU A 15 7.86 44.07 30.94
C LEU A 15 7.13 43.20 29.91
N LEU A 16 5.91 43.57 29.54
CA LEU A 16 5.13 42.87 28.51
C LEU A 16 5.83 42.91 27.14
N ILE A 17 6.37 44.06 26.74
CA ILE A 17 7.11 44.21 25.49
C ILE A 17 8.39 43.35 25.50
N ILE A 18 9.13 43.31 26.61
CA ILE A 18 10.32 42.47 26.78
C ILE A 18 9.93 40.99 26.70
N THR A 19 8.87 40.56 27.38
CA THR A 19 8.39 39.17 27.38
C THR A 19 7.96 38.74 25.97
N LEU A 20 7.21 39.58 25.25
CA LEU A 20 6.80 39.33 23.87
C LEU A 20 8.01 39.29 22.92
N GLY A 21 8.98 40.19 23.12
CA GLY A 21 10.21 40.20 22.31
C GLY A 21 11.08 38.97 22.55
N LEU A 22 11.19 38.51 23.79
CA LEU A 22 11.88 37.25 24.13
C LEU A 22 11.13 36.04 23.56
N GLY A 23 9.81 35.99 23.69
CA GLY A 23 8.99 34.94 23.10
C GLY A 23 9.12 34.85 21.60
N TYR A 24 9.08 35.99 20.89
CA TYR A 24 9.30 36.05 19.45
C TYR A 24 10.73 35.65 19.07
N GLY A 25 11.74 36.10 19.83
CA GLY A 25 13.12 35.75 19.60
C GLY A 25 13.39 34.25 19.78
N LEU A 26 12.79 33.63 20.78
CA LEU A 26 12.86 32.17 20.99
C LEU A 26 12.14 31.41 19.86
N PHE A 27 10.96 31.85 19.47
CA PHE A 27 10.23 31.25 18.36
C PHE A 27 11.02 31.34 17.05
N TYR A 28 11.60 32.50 16.74
CA TYR A 28 12.43 32.71 15.56
C TYR A 28 13.71 31.87 15.57
N GLN A 29 14.37 31.76 16.74
CA GLN A 29 15.51 30.87 16.90
C GLN A 29 15.17 29.38 16.74
N MET A 30 14.02 28.96 17.26
CA MET A 30 13.53 27.59 17.06
C MET A 30 13.26 27.28 15.58
N GLU A 31 12.61 28.18 14.86
CA GLU A 31 12.33 28.02 13.43
C GLU A 31 13.62 28.01 12.59
N GLN A 32 14.55 28.90 12.86
CA GLN A 32 15.87 28.92 12.20
C GLN A 32 16.76 27.73 12.57
N SER A 33 16.69 27.26 13.82
CA SER A 33 17.48 26.09 14.23
C SER A 33 16.98 24.80 13.59
N GLN A 34 15.67 24.67 13.39
CA GLN A 34 15.09 23.53 12.66
C GLN A 34 15.54 23.50 11.19
N THR A 35 15.47 24.64 10.49
CA THR A 35 15.89 24.71 9.08
C THR A 35 17.39 24.60 8.89
N SER A 36 18.20 25.20 9.76
CA SER A 36 19.66 25.16 9.66
C SER A 36 20.25 23.80 10.09
N LEU A 37 19.66 23.14 11.10
CA LEU A 37 20.08 21.80 11.51
C LEU A 37 19.77 20.75 10.43
N LEU A 38 18.63 20.86 9.75
CA LEU A 38 18.28 19.96 8.65
C LEU A 38 19.21 20.16 7.43
N ALA A 39 19.59 21.40 7.10
CA ALA A 39 20.52 21.68 6.01
C ALA A 39 21.95 21.18 6.33
N VAL A 40 22.41 21.33 7.57
CA VAL A 40 23.72 20.84 8.02
C VAL A 40 23.73 19.33 8.22
N ALA A 41 22.61 18.74 8.65
CA ALA A 41 22.49 17.29 8.84
C ALA A 41 22.53 16.53 7.52
N GLY A 42 21.99 17.08 6.42
CA GLY A 42 22.05 16.48 5.09
C GLY A 42 23.46 16.32 4.50
N GLU A 43 24.46 17.04 5.03
CA GLU A 43 25.83 17.01 4.52
C GLU A 43 26.83 16.24 5.42
N ASN A 44 26.44 15.85 6.65
CA ASN A 44 27.37 15.23 7.60
C ASN A 44 26.78 14.04 8.36
N LYS A 45 27.15 12.84 7.94
CA LYS A 45 26.75 11.56 8.57
C LYS A 45 26.98 11.52 10.11
N GLN A 46 28.06 12.13 10.60
CA GLN A 46 28.35 12.17 12.05
C GLN A 46 27.37 13.08 12.81
N SER A 47 26.96 14.19 12.18
CA SER A 47 25.97 15.10 12.76
C SER A 47 24.60 14.45 12.84
N LEU A 48 24.21 13.69 11.80
CA LEU A 48 22.98 12.90 11.81
C LEU A 48 23.03 11.78 12.85
N ALA A 49 24.14 11.03 12.94
CA ALA A 49 24.31 9.99 13.94
C ALA A 49 24.16 10.54 15.37
N LYS A 50 24.72 11.73 15.64
CA LYS A 50 24.56 12.42 16.93
C LYS A 50 23.13 12.88 17.16
N LEU A 51 22.45 13.39 16.13
CA LEU A 51 21.06 13.84 16.20
C LEU A 51 20.14 12.67 16.54
N TYR A 52 20.32 11.53 15.88
CA TYR A 52 19.51 10.33 16.08
C TYR A 52 19.91 9.50 17.31
N SER A 53 20.95 9.88 18.07
CA SER A 53 21.39 9.14 19.27
C SER A 53 20.34 9.09 20.40
N GLN A 54 19.33 9.96 20.34
CA GLN A 54 18.20 10.02 21.29
C GLN A 54 16.85 9.98 20.58
N ALA A 55 16.81 9.49 19.33
CA ALA A 55 15.58 9.36 18.58
C ALA A 55 14.69 8.30 19.22
N GLY A 56 13.38 8.53 19.15
CA GLY A 56 12.37 7.56 19.56
C GLY A 56 12.47 6.25 18.79
N THR A 57 11.97 5.19 19.38
CA THR A 57 11.99 3.85 18.80
C THR A 57 10.82 3.68 17.82
N ILE A 58 11.06 2.97 16.72
CA ILE A 58 10.02 2.54 15.79
C ILE A 58 9.71 1.08 16.10
N TYR A 59 8.44 0.81 16.42
CA TYR A 59 7.94 -0.51 16.79
C TYR A 59 6.96 -1.04 15.73
N THR A 60 6.89 -2.36 15.62
CA THR A 60 5.77 -3.07 15.00
C THR A 60 4.55 -3.07 15.95
N ARG A 61 3.37 -3.51 15.47
CA ARG A 61 2.16 -3.68 16.29
C ARG A 61 2.34 -4.65 17.47
N ASP A 62 3.15 -5.68 17.28
CA ASP A 62 3.53 -6.67 18.28
C ASP A 62 4.76 -6.26 19.11
N LYS A 63 5.13 -4.97 19.05
CA LYS A 63 6.16 -4.31 19.87
C LYS A 63 7.59 -4.82 19.66
N VAL A 64 7.89 -5.33 18.48
CA VAL A 64 9.26 -5.63 18.07
C VAL A 64 9.92 -4.34 17.55
N LYS A 65 11.16 -4.08 17.94
CA LYS A 65 11.91 -2.90 17.52
C LYS A 65 12.36 -3.03 16.06
N LEU A 66 11.97 -2.07 15.23
CA LEU A 66 12.45 -1.91 13.86
C LEU A 66 13.64 -0.96 13.78
N ALA A 67 13.63 0.10 14.60
CA ALA A 67 14.76 1.00 14.77
C ALA A 67 14.75 1.58 16.19
N THR A 68 15.91 1.67 16.85
CA THR A 68 16.04 2.15 18.24
C THR A 68 17.33 2.93 18.44
N SER A 69 17.37 3.76 19.48
CA SER A 69 18.57 4.54 19.87
C SER A 69 18.95 4.33 21.33
N GLU A 70 18.46 3.27 21.98
CA GLU A 70 18.70 2.98 23.40
C GLU A 70 20.19 2.80 23.74
N SER A 71 21.02 2.34 22.79
CA SER A 71 22.47 2.22 22.95
C SER A 71 23.23 3.56 22.79
N GLY A 72 22.52 4.67 22.54
CA GLY A 72 23.12 5.98 22.21
C GLY A 72 23.55 6.11 20.75
N ARG A 73 23.14 5.19 19.90
CA ARG A 73 23.28 5.23 18.43
C ARG A 73 22.05 4.59 17.77
N ARG A 74 21.75 4.98 16.53
CA ARG A 74 20.64 4.40 15.78
C ARG A 74 21.00 2.99 15.35
N GLU A 75 20.21 2.02 15.79
CA GLU A 75 20.31 0.58 15.47
C GLU A 75 18.99 0.11 14.86
N TYR A 76 19.04 -0.92 14.02
CA TYR A 76 17.89 -1.48 13.33
C TYR A 76 17.57 -2.89 13.83
N ALA A 77 16.51 -3.50 13.31
CA ALA A 77 16.03 -4.77 13.80
C ALA A 77 17.14 -5.84 13.88
N GLU A 78 17.22 -6.56 14.99
CA GLU A 78 18.25 -7.61 15.23
C GLU A 78 18.08 -8.82 14.30
N ASN A 79 16.82 -9.10 13.88
CA ASN A 79 16.54 -10.18 12.92
C ASN A 79 16.85 -9.66 11.50
N PRO A 80 17.84 -10.21 10.79
CA PRO A 80 18.24 -9.73 9.47
C PRO A 80 17.13 -9.84 8.40
N SER A 81 16.23 -10.83 8.50
CA SER A 81 15.09 -10.92 7.58
C SER A 81 14.07 -9.82 7.84
N LEU A 82 13.79 -9.47 9.09
CA LEU A 82 12.90 -8.38 9.45
C LEU A 82 13.51 -7.02 9.08
N GLU A 83 14.80 -6.82 9.34
CA GLU A 83 15.53 -5.61 8.96
C GLU A 83 15.42 -5.33 7.46
N GLN A 84 15.69 -6.35 6.63
CA GLN A 84 15.61 -6.22 5.19
C GLN A 84 14.16 -6.09 4.69
N ALA A 85 13.23 -6.84 5.28
CA ALA A 85 11.80 -6.76 4.95
C ALA A 85 11.26 -5.34 5.11
N SER A 86 11.54 -4.73 6.25
CA SER A 86 11.03 -3.40 6.63
C SER A 86 11.86 -2.23 6.09
N SER A 87 13.01 -2.48 5.45
CA SER A 87 13.98 -1.44 5.07
C SER A 87 13.37 -0.32 4.23
N GLN A 88 12.51 -0.64 3.26
CA GLN A 88 11.91 0.34 2.35
C GLN A 88 10.71 1.09 2.98
N ILE A 89 10.22 0.65 4.14
CA ILE A 89 9.22 1.36 4.94
C ILE A 89 9.89 2.19 6.02
N VAL A 90 10.77 1.58 6.82
CA VAL A 90 11.46 2.24 7.94
C VAL A 90 12.43 3.30 7.42
N GLY A 91 13.29 2.93 6.47
CA GLY A 91 14.35 3.79 5.95
C GLY A 91 15.55 3.90 6.89
N ASP A 92 16.42 4.84 6.58
CA ASP A 92 17.69 5.05 7.26
C ASP A 92 17.83 6.46 7.83
N TYR A 93 18.51 6.59 8.97
CA TYR A 93 18.73 7.89 9.63
C TYR A 93 19.62 8.85 8.83
N THR A 94 20.27 8.38 7.76
CA THR A 94 21.06 9.23 6.86
C THR A 94 20.23 9.81 5.71
N HIS A 95 18.95 9.40 5.62
CA HIS A 95 17.94 9.86 4.66
C HIS A 95 18.32 9.63 3.19
N HIS A 96 19.06 8.54 2.90
CA HIS A 96 19.27 8.11 1.52
C HIS A 96 17.94 7.69 0.87
N MET A 97 16.97 7.24 1.70
CA MET A 97 15.61 6.92 1.29
C MET A 97 14.65 8.01 1.79
N SER A 98 14.12 8.82 0.88
CA SER A 98 13.30 9.99 1.24
C SER A 98 11.84 9.67 1.57
N ASN A 99 11.29 8.58 1.04
CA ASN A 99 9.88 8.19 1.22
C ASN A 99 9.74 7.08 2.28
N THR A 100 10.19 7.35 3.50
CA THR A 100 10.27 6.38 4.60
C THR A 100 9.91 7.00 5.94
N ILE A 101 9.62 6.16 6.93
CA ILE A 101 9.24 6.60 8.29
C ILE A 101 10.33 7.45 8.92
N GLU A 102 11.61 7.05 8.87
CA GLU A 102 12.74 7.82 9.42
C GLU A 102 12.78 9.25 8.88
N THR A 103 12.50 9.42 7.58
CA THR A 103 12.54 10.74 6.94
C THR A 103 11.28 11.55 7.20
N LEU A 104 10.11 10.94 7.02
CA LEU A 104 8.84 11.68 7.04
C LEU A 104 8.31 11.95 8.45
N TYR A 105 8.72 11.14 9.43
CA TYR A 105 8.36 11.30 10.84
C TYR A 105 9.55 11.75 11.71
N GLN A 106 10.61 12.29 11.09
CA GLN A 106 11.81 12.75 11.82
C GLN A 106 11.50 13.75 12.94
N ASN A 107 10.46 14.58 12.79
CA ASN A 107 10.11 15.57 13.81
C ASN A 107 9.55 14.92 15.08
N GLU A 108 8.76 13.88 14.92
CA GLU A 108 8.26 13.05 16.02
C GLU A 108 9.41 12.26 16.65
N LEU A 109 10.17 11.53 15.83
CA LEU A 109 11.31 10.73 16.28
C LEU A 109 12.40 11.56 16.98
N LEU A 110 12.52 12.84 16.68
CA LEU A 110 13.47 13.75 17.30
C LEU A 110 12.83 14.69 18.35
N GLY A 111 11.54 14.50 18.67
CA GLY A 111 10.81 15.30 19.66
C GLY A 111 10.63 16.77 19.27
N LYS A 112 10.67 17.11 17.97
CA LYS A 112 10.62 18.51 17.49
C LYS A 112 9.19 19.04 17.27
N ASN A 113 8.18 18.18 17.17
CA ASN A 113 6.76 18.54 16.94
C ASN A 113 5.97 18.76 18.23
N ARG A 114 6.64 19.07 19.33
CA ARG A 114 5.98 19.25 20.64
C ARG A 114 5.56 20.70 20.83
N ASN A 115 4.39 20.91 21.43
CA ASN A 115 4.03 22.23 21.89
C ASN A 115 4.90 22.62 23.11
N ILE A 116 4.96 23.91 23.41
CA ILE A 116 5.86 24.43 24.46
C ILE A 116 5.53 23.91 25.85
N ILE A 117 4.26 23.56 26.13
CA ILE A 117 3.82 23.04 27.42
C ILE A 117 4.30 21.59 27.57
N ASP A 118 4.11 20.76 26.55
CA ASP A 118 4.57 19.37 26.54
C ASP A 118 6.11 19.32 26.66
N GLN A 119 6.82 20.19 25.94
CA GLN A 119 8.27 20.28 26.06
C GLN A 119 8.72 20.62 27.48
N LEU A 120 8.07 21.60 28.13
CA LEU A 120 8.38 21.94 29.53
C LEU A 120 8.11 20.79 30.49
N LEU A 121 6.99 20.06 30.30
CA LEU A 121 6.65 18.91 31.14
C LEU A 121 7.68 17.78 30.97
N LEU A 122 8.13 17.51 29.75
CA LEU A 122 9.17 16.53 29.45
C LEU A 122 10.54 16.94 29.99
N ASP A 123 10.89 18.22 29.91
CA ASP A 123 12.12 18.75 30.50
C ASP A 123 12.13 18.59 32.03
N PHE A 124 10.98 18.81 32.70
CA PHE A 124 10.83 18.58 34.14
C PHE A 124 10.88 17.10 34.52
N SER A 125 10.44 16.18 33.66
CA SER A 125 10.56 14.73 33.89
C SER A 125 11.97 14.19 33.69
N GLY A 126 12.84 14.97 33.04
CA GLY A 126 14.19 14.56 32.65
C GLY A 126 14.27 13.86 31.30
N GLU A 127 13.16 13.77 30.56
CA GLU A 127 13.05 13.09 29.26
C GLU A 127 12.92 14.06 28.07
N GLY A 128 13.13 15.35 28.30
CA GLY A 128 12.92 16.39 27.29
C GLY A 128 13.76 16.28 26.02
N LEU A 129 14.82 15.49 26.04
CA LEU A 129 15.70 15.26 24.89
C LEU A 129 15.36 13.99 24.11
N GLN A 130 14.48 13.13 24.64
CA GLN A 130 14.09 11.89 23.97
C GLN A 130 13.00 12.15 22.94
N GLY A 131 13.11 11.49 21.77
CA GLY A 131 12.08 11.52 20.73
C GLY A 131 10.84 10.75 21.12
N ASP A 132 9.75 10.89 20.35
CA ASP A 132 8.53 10.10 20.52
C ASP A 132 8.70 8.74 19.84
N ASP A 133 8.25 7.67 20.50
CA ASP A 133 8.19 6.34 19.89
C ASP A 133 7.05 6.27 18.89
N LEU A 134 7.27 5.58 17.78
CA LEU A 134 6.26 5.31 16.75
C LEU A 134 5.87 3.83 16.75
N TYR A 135 4.59 3.57 16.67
CA TYR A 135 4.03 2.23 16.55
C TYR A 135 3.39 2.07 15.18
N LEU A 136 3.93 1.12 14.39
CA LEU A 136 3.42 0.80 13.07
C LEU A 136 2.37 -0.30 13.16
N THR A 137 1.55 -0.39 12.11
CA THR A 137 0.56 -1.48 11.94
C THR A 137 1.19 -2.79 11.47
N LEU A 138 2.47 -2.77 11.02
CA LEU A 138 3.20 -3.96 10.57
C LEU A 138 3.31 -5.00 11.69
N ASP A 139 3.04 -6.27 11.36
CA ASP A 139 3.32 -7.43 12.22
C ASP A 139 4.71 -7.99 11.89
N SER A 140 5.58 -8.12 12.91
CA SER A 140 6.98 -8.50 12.72
C SER A 140 7.15 -9.89 12.11
N GLY A 141 6.30 -10.81 12.51
CA GLY A 141 6.34 -12.19 12.05
C GLY A 141 5.79 -12.32 10.62
N LEU A 142 4.68 -11.63 10.29
CA LEU A 142 4.12 -11.64 8.94
C LEU A 142 5.06 -10.95 7.95
N GLU A 143 5.66 -9.82 8.32
CA GLU A 143 6.64 -9.08 7.52
C GLU A 143 7.86 -9.96 7.21
N THR A 144 8.42 -10.62 8.23
CA THR A 144 9.54 -11.57 8.08
C THR A 144 9.14 -12.74 7.18
N HIS A 145 7.95 -13.31 7.38
CA HIS A 145 7.46 -14.42 6.59
C HIS A 145 7.28 -14.06 5.11
N ALA A 146 6.73 -12.86 4.84
CA ALA A 146 6.57 -12.34 3.49
C ALA A 146 7.93 -12.17 2.79
N TYR A 147 8.91 -11.62 3.50
CA TYR A 147 10.26 -11.46 2.98
C TYR A 147 10.92 -12.82 2.67
N ASP A 148 10.84 -13.78 3.56
CA ASP A 148 11.44 -15.10 3.36
C ASP A 148 10.85 -15.84 2.14
N LEU A 149 9.57 -15.61 1.82
CA LEU A 149 8.93 -16.13 0.62
C LEU A 149 9.37 -15.40 -0.66
N LEU A 150 9.69 -14.10 -0.56
CA LEU A 150 10.00 -13.24 -1.71
C LEU A 150 11.50 -13.09 -1.99
N LYS A 151 12.40 -13.21 -0.99
CA LYS A 151 13.81 -12.75 -1.04
C LYS A 151 14.64 -13.23 -2.23
N ASN A 152 14.27 -14.35 -2.84
CA ASN A 152 14.96 -14.91 -4.01
C ASN A 152 14.26 -14.56 -5.34
N ASN A 153 13.26 -13.70 -5.30
CA ASN A 153 12.49 -13.25 -6.46
C ASN A 153 12.44 -11.73 -6.47
N LYS A 154 11.95 -11.15 -7.55
CA LYS A 154 11.68 -9.73 -7.67
C LYS A 154 10.17 -9.50 -7.64
N GLY A 155 9.71 -8.66 -6.72
CA GLY A 155 8.27 -8.43 -6.57
C GLY A 155 7.90 -7.75 -5.27
N ALA A 156 6.61 -7.84 -4.90
CA ALA A 156 6.08 -7.29 -3.67
C ALA A 156 4.90 -8.12 -3.14
N ALA A 157 4.69 -8.06 -1.83
CA ALA A 157 3.50 -8.56 -1.15
C ALA A 157 2.97 -7.51 -0.17
N VAL A 158 1.66 -7.34 -0.16
CA VAL A 158 0.92 -6.49 0.78
C VAL A 158 -0.15 -7.33 1.44
N VAL A 159 -0.24 -7.29 2.77
CA VAL A 159 -1.35 -7.84 3.55
C VAL A 159 -1.96 -6.71 4.36
N MET A 160 -3.29 -6.58 4.31
CA MET A 160 -4.03 -5.52 4.99
C MET A 160 -5.23 -6.08 5.74
N ASN A 161 -5.68 -5.35 6.74
CA ASN A 161 -7.03 -5.49 7.27
C ASN A 161 -7.99 -4.72 6.35
N TYR A 162 -8.87 -5.43 5.65
CA TYR A 162 -9.78 -4.79 4.69
C TYR A 162 -10.88 -3.93 5.32
N LYS A 163 -11.09 -4.02 6.65
CA LYS A 163 -12.05 -3.18 7.37
C LYS A 163 -11.45 -1.86 7.83
N THR A 164 -10.22 -1.91 8.35
CA THR A 164 -9.58 -0.76 8.98
C THR A 164 -8.61 -0.03 8.06
N GLY A 165 -8.00 -0.71 7.07
CA GLY A 165 -6.94 -0.19 6.23
C GLY A 165 -5.53 -0.35 6.81
N GLU A 166 -5.38 -0.96 8.00
CA GLU A 166 -4.08 -1.29 8.56
C GLU A 166 -3.28 -2.17 7.60
N ILE A 167 -2.10 -1.72 7.21
CA ILE A 167 -1.15 -2.52 6.46
C ILE A 167 -0.36 -3.37 7.44
N LEU A 168 -0.60 -4.68 7.42
CA LEU A 168 -0.01 -5.65 8.34
C LEU A 168 1.34 -6.19 7.85
N ALA A 169 1.55 -6.19 6.53
CA ALA A 169 2.83 -6.45 5.90
C ALA A 169 2.95 -5.70 4.57
N SER A 170 4.15 -5.18 4.27
CA SER A 170 4.44 -4.42 3.04
C SER A 170 5.88 -4.66 2.61
N VAL A 171 6.12 -5.77 1.93
CA VAL A 171 7.45 -6.23 1.55
C VAL A 171 7.71 -6.02 0.07
N SER A 172 8.90 -5.54 -0.26
CA SER A 172 9.39 -5.41 -1.63
C SER A 172 10.77 -6.06 -1.77
N THR A 173 11.00 -6.74 -2.87
CA THR A 173 12.29 -7.35 -3.19
C THR A 173 12.76 -6.98 -4.60
N PRO A 174 14.08 -6.91 -4.84
CA PRO A 174 15.17 -7.12 -3.88
C PRO A 174 15.20 -6.08 -2.76
N ALA A 175 15.77 -6.44 -1.62
CA ALA A 175 16.05 -5.57 -0.49
C ALA A 175 17.52 -5.71 -0.07
N THR A 176 17.99 -4.86 0.83
CA THR A 176 19.37 -4.91 1.34
C THR A 176 19.42 -4.49 2.81
N SER A 177 20.53 -4.78 3.47
CA SER A 177 20.71 -4.43 4.88
C SER A 177 20.82 -2.92 5.10
N MET A 178 20.47 -2.46 6.29
CA MET A 178 20.61 -1.06 6.68
C MET A 178 22.06 -0.58 6.65
N ASP A 179 23.01 -1.46 6.96
CA ASP A 179 24.44 -1.12 6.86
C ASP A 179 24.84 -0.74 5.43
N ASN A 180 24.37 -1.49 4.43
CA ASN A 180 24.60 -1.17 3.02
C ASN A 180 23.94 0.16 2.62
N ILE A 181 22.70 0.41 3.08
CA ILE A 181 21.96 1.66 2.80
C ILE A 181 22.70 2.84 3.43
N ILE A 182 23.07 2.76 4.71
CA ILE A 182 23.77 3.81 5.45
C ILE A 182 25.16 4.08 4.86
N ALA A 183 25.89 3.05 4.45
CA ALA A 183 27.16 3.18 3.76
C ALA A 183 27.01 3.70 2.33
N TYR A 184 25.84 3.51 1.74
CA TYR A 184 25.52 3.70 0.31
C TYR A 184 26.44 2.85 -0.58
N GLU A 185 26.68 1.61 -0.16
CA GLU A 185 27.58 0.65 -0.81
C GLU A 185 26.91 -0.72 -0.96
N ASN A 186 27.30 -1.47 -1.97
CA ASN A 186 26.82 -2.85 -2.21
C ASN A 186 25.27 -2.97 -2.27
N ILE A 187 24.62 -1.94 -2.78
CA ILE A 187 23.15 -1.90 -2.92
C ILE A 187 22.78 -2.61 -4.22
N PRO A 188 22.01 -3.70 -4.19
CA PRO A 188 21.51 -4.33 -5.39
C PRO A 188 20.63 -3.38 -6.21
N ASP A 189 20.65 -3.53 -7.53
CA ASP A 189 19.80 -2.74 -8.41
C ASP A 189 18.33 -2.80 -7.95
N THR A 190 17.71 -1.64 -7.88
CA THR A 190 16.33 -1.46 -7.45
C THR A 190 15.98 -1.87 -6.00
N ALA A 191 16.98 -2.20 -5.14
CA ALA A 191 16.73 -2.58 -3.74
C ALA A 191 16.18 -1.46 -2.86
N LEU A 192 16.36 -0.19 -3.26
CA LEU A 192 15.77 0.97 -2.57
C LEU A 192 14.37 1.33 -3.08
N TYR A 193 13.88 0.65 -4.11
CA TYR A 193 12.58 0.93 -4.71
C TYR A 193 11.47 0.15 -4.00
N ASN A 194 10.56 0.88 -3.35
CA ASN A 194 9.41 0.29 -2.67
C ASN A 194 8.32 -0.12 -3.69
N ARG A 195 8.37 -1.38 -4.13
CA ARG A 195 7.41 -1.93 -5.09
C ARG A 195 5.99 -2.01 -4.56
N ALA A 196 5.83 -2.22 -3.26
CA ALA A 196 4.52 -2.35 -2.63
C ALA A 196 3.70 -1.07 -2.75
N LEU A 197 4.36 0.10 -2.57
CA LEU A 197 3.73 1.42 -2.64
C LEU A 197 3.91 2.10 -4.00
N ASN A 198 5.06 1.91 -4.64
CA ASN A 198 5.45 2.71 -5.81
C ASN A 198 5.58 1.90 -7.10
N GLY A 199 5.40 0.58 -7.05
CA GLY A 199 5.39 -0.27 -8.24
C GLY A 199 4.20 0.07 -9.15
N ALA A 200 4.45 0.24 -10.44
CA ALA A 200 3.43 0.54 -11.44
C ALA A 200 3.23 -0.70 -12.33
N TYR A 201 2.25 -1.53 -11.99
CA TYR A 201 2.01 -2.79 -12.66
C TYR A 201 0.70 -2.79 -13.42
N MET A 202 0.72 -3.30 -14.64
CA MET A 202 -0.52 -3.68 -15.31
C MET A 202 -1.22 -4.77 -14.48
N PRO A 203 -2.50 -4.61 -14.13
CA PRO A 203 -3.20 -5.55 -13.26
C PRO A 203 -3.55 -6.88 -13.95
N GLY A 204 -3.58 -6.92 -15.28
CA GLY A 204 -4.03 -8.09 -16.01
C GLY A 204 -5.39 -8.58 -15.53
N SER A 205 -5.59 -9.88 -15.47
CA SER A 205 -6.88 -10.47 -15.09
C SER A 205 -7.37 -10.16 -13.66
N THR A 206 -6.54 -9.55 -12.78
CA THR A 206 -7.07 -9.02 -11.50
C THR A 206 -8.02 -7.84 -11.73
N TRP A 207 -7.84 -7.10 -12.84
CA TRP A 207 -8.74 -6.03 -13.27
C TRP A 207 -10.16 -6.48 -13.57
N LYS A 208 -10.38 -7.76 -13.86
CA LYS A 208 -11.71 -8.32 -14.08
C LYS A 208 -12.65 -8.16 -12.86
N ILE A 209 -12.07 -7.94 -11.66
CA ILE A 209 -12.83 -7.53 -10.47
C ILE A 209 -13.51 -6.18 -10.73
N VAL A 210 -12.75 -5.19 -11.24
CA VAL A 210 -13.24 -3.84 -11.58
C VAL A 210 -14.23 -3.90 -12.74
N THR A 211 -13.89 -4.66 -13.79
CA THR A 211 -14.78 -4.83 -14.96
C THR A 211 -16.10 -5.49 -14.59
N SER A 212 -16.08 -6.49 -13.69
CA SER A 212 -17.30 -7.12 -13.16
C SER A 212 -18.15 -6.12 -12.37
N ALA A 213 -17.52 -5.34 -11.48
CA ALA A 213 -18.21 -4.33 -10.69
C ALA A 213 -18.85 -3.26 -11.58
N ALA A 214 -18.10 -2.79 -12.59
CA ALA A 214 -18.60 -1.83 -13.57
C ALA A 214 -19.79 -2.40 -14.36
N TRP A 215 -19.67 -3.63 -14.89
CA TRP A 215 -20.74 -4.30 -15.62
C TRP A 215 -22.02 -4.47 -14.80
N LEU A 216 -21.89 -4.98 -13.57
CA LEU A 216 -23.01 -5.22 -12.66
C LEU A 216 -23.76 -3.93 -12.26
N ASN A 217 -23.12 -2.79 -12.40
CA ASN A 217 -23.70 -1.47 -12.11
C ASN A 217 -24.00 -0.64 -13.37
N SER A 218 -23.82 -1.21 -14.57
CA SER A 218 -24.02 -0.52 -15.84
C SER A 218 -25.47 -0.51 -16.29
N ASN A 219 -25.82 0.44 -17.15
CA ASN A 219 -27.13 0.48 -17.82
C ASN A 219 -27.27 -0.66 -18.85
N SER A 220 -26.15 -1.22 -19.29
CA SER A 220 -26.07 -2.33 -20.25
C SER A 220 -26.14 -3.70 -19.59
N TYR A 221 -26.26 -3.76 -18.25
CA TYR A 221 -26.26 -5.04 -17.51
C TYR A 221 -27.39 -5.95 -17.95
N ASP A 222 -26.98 -7.14 -18.38
CA ASP A 222 -27.89 -8.25 -18.73
C ASP A 222 -27.52 -9.46 -17.89
N PRO A 223 -28.40 -9.89 -16.93
CA PRO A 223 -28.13 -11.04 -16.07
C PRO A 223 -28.09 -12.37 -16.83
N ASP A 224 -28.71 -12.43 -17.99
CA ASP A 224 -28.82 -13.64 -18.82
C ASP A 224 -27.79 -13.64 -19.97
N LEU A 225 -26.85 -12.72 -19.96
CA LEU A 225 -25.84 -12.64 -21.01
C LEU A 225 -25.04 -13.93 -21.12
N ILE A 226 -25.10 -14.54 -22.28
CA ILE A 226 -24.28 -15.70 -22.66
C ILE A 226 -23.45 -15.33 -23.90
N ILE A 227 -22.14 -15.58 -23.82
CA ILE A 227 -21.20 -15.44 -24.95
C ILE A 227 -20.66 -16.82 -25.27
N GLU A 228 -20.76 -17.23 -26.53
CA GLU A 228 -20.14 -18.45 -27.06
C GLU A 228 -18.80 -18.08 -27.71
N THR A 229 -17.75 -18.76 -27.32
CA THR A 229 -16.38 -18.50 -27.82
C THR A 229 -15.59 -19.80 -27.94
N ASN A 230 -14.63 -19.81 -28.83
CA ASN A 230 -13.57 -20.82 -28.96
C ASN A 230 -12.19 -20.28 -28.53
N GLY A 231 -12.15 -19.13 -27.87
CA GLY A 231 -10.95 -18.41 -27.48
C GLY A 231 -10.49 -17.36 -28.49
N ASP A 232 -10.99 -17.41 -29.73
CA ASP A 232 -10.68 -16.38 -30.72
C ASP A 232 -11.34 -15.05 -30.37
N PRO A 233 -10.73 -13.91 -30.68
CA PRO A 233 -11.30 -12.60 -30.42
C PRO A 233 -12.58 -12.40 -31.23
N LEU A 234 -13.62 -11.84 -30.61
CA LEU A 234 -14.89 -11.54 -31.30
C LEU A 234 -14.74 -10.43 -32.36
N ARG A 235 -13.64 -9.72 -32.33
CA ARG A 235 -13.29 -8.67 -33.29
C ARG A 235 -11.80 -8.69 -33.59
N ALA A 236 -11.42 -8.28 -34.79
CA ALA A 236 -10.03 -8.26 -35.22
C ALA A 236 -9.17 -7.46 -34.23
N ASN A 237 -8.05 -8.02 -33.79
CA ASN A 237 -7.12 -7.46 -32.81
C ASN A 237 -7.70 -7.21 -31.39
N GLY A 238 -8.87 -7.73 -31.08
CA GLY A 238 -9.46 -7.64 -29.75
C GLY A 238 -8.89 -8.65 -28.76
N ALA A 239 -9.34 -8.54 -27.49
CA ALA A 239 -8.96 -9.46 -26.43
C ALA A 239 -9.25 -10.91 -26.79
N SER A 240 -8.31 -11.80 -26.52
CA SER A 240 -8.27 -13.16 -27.02
C SER A 240 -7.82 -14.12 -25.92
N ASP A 241 -8.29 -15.35 -26.03
CA ASP A 241 -7.87 -16.51 -25.26
C ASP A 241 -7.23 -17.60 -26.16
N ALA A 242 -6.80 -17.23 -27.36
CA ALA A 242 -6.26 -18.19 -28.37
C ALA A 242 -5.09 -19.05 -27.83
N ASP A 243 -4.32 -18.51 -26.88
CA ASP A 243 -3.23 -19.23 -26.21
C ASP A 243 -3.72 -20.21 -25.11
N TYR A 244 -5.03 -20.14 -24.74
CA TYR A 244 -5.64 -20.92 -23.67
C TYR A 244 -6.64 -21.95 -24.23
N LYS A 245 -6.14 -23.11 -24.61
CA LYS A 245 -6.93 -24.18 -25.30
C LYS A 245 -8.17 -24.66 -24.56
N HIS A 246 -8.29 -24.38 -23.25
CA HIS A 246 -9.45 -24.76 -22.45
C HIS A 246 -10.62 -23.77 -22.56
N ILE A 247 -10.40 -22.58 -23.11
CA ILE A 247 -11.44 -21.56 -23.26
C ILE A 247 -12.28 -21.86 -24.51
N SER A 248 -13.36 -22.61 -24.33
CA SER A 248 -14.33 -22.88 -25.42
C SER A 248 -15.72 -23.21 -24.86
N GLY A 249 -16.75 -22.79 -25.57
CA GLY A 249 -18.15 -23.06 -25.27
C GLY A 249 -18.94 -21.81 -24.88
N LYS A 250 -20.01 -22.01 -24.11
CA LYS A 250 -20.91 -20.94 -23.65
C LYS A 250 -20.49 -20.47 -22.25
N TYR A 251 -20.35 -19.17 -22.10
CA TYR A 251 -19.91 -18.49 -20.90
C TYR A 251 -21.01 -17.54 -20.42
N ASP A 252 -21.39 -17.66 -19.18
CA ASP A 252 -21.99 -16.60 -18.37
C ASP A 252 -20.90 -15.86 -17.57
N LEU A 253 -21.27 -14.84 -16.82
CA LEU A 253 -20.34 -14.04 -16.03
C LEU A 253 -19.58 -14.88 -14.98
N TYR A 254 -20.26 -15.85 -14.34
CA TYR A 254 -19.68 -16.68 -13.29
C TYR A 254 -18.57 -17.59 -13.84
N ARG A 255 -18.89 -18.36 -14.89
CA ARG A 255 -17.92 -19.23 -15.55
C ARG A 255 -16.76 -18.44 -16.16
N ALA A 256 -17.08 -17.30 -16.82
CA ALA A 256 -16.06 -16.44 -17.43
C ALA A 256 -15.08 -15.87 -16.41
N PHE A 257 -15.55 -15.51 -15.21
CA PHE A 257 -14.68 -15.05 -14.12
C PHE A 257 -13.81 -16.19 -13.58
N ALA A 258 -14.39 -17.35 -13.33
CA ALA A 258 -13.70 -18.53 -12.81
C ALA A 258 -12.60 -19.03 -13.76
N GLU A 259 -12.88 -19.15 -15.06
CA GLU A 259 -11.93 -19.55 -16.09
C GLU A 259 -11.09 -18.38 -16.61
N SER A 260 -11.36 -17.16 -16.15
CA SER A 260 -10.63 -15.93 -16.54
C SER A 260 -10.71 -15.62 -18.05
N CYS A 261 -11.86 -15.86 -18.70
CA CYS A 261 -12.05 -15.69 -20.15
C CYS A 261 -11.88 -14.23 -20.61
N ASN A 262 -10.85 -13.96 -21.41
CA ASN A 262 -10.57 -12.62 -21.93
C ASN A 262 -11.61 -12.16 -22.96
N VAL A 263 -12.07 -13.08 -23.81
CA VAL A 263 -13.09 -12.77 -24.84
C VAL A 263 -14.38 -12.26 -24.17
N PHE A 264 -14.84 -12.92 -23.10
CA PHE A 264 -16.03 -12.50 -22.38
C PHE A 264 -15.86 -11.12 -21.75
N PHE A 265 -14.80 -10.91 -20.99
CA PHE A 265 -14.54 -9.64 -20.29
C PHE A 265 -14.24 -8.48 -21.24
N GLY A 266 -13.59 -8.75 -22.35
CA GLY A 266 -13.42 -7.77 -23.41
C GLY A 266 -14.76 -7.34 -24.00
N GLU A 267 -15.69 -8.28 -24.21
CA GLU A 267 -17.02 -7.96 -24.71
C GLU A 267 -17.88 -7.19 -23.70
N LEU A 268 -17.73 -7.44 -22.37
CA LEU A 268 -18.39 -6.61 -21.35
C LEU A 268 -17.96 -5.15 -21.47
N ALA A 269 -16.66 -4.88 -21.59
CA ALA A 269 -16.14 -3.52 -21.75
C ALA A 269 -16.73 -2.85 -22.99
N VAL A 270 -16.79 -3.56 -24.10
CA VAL A 270 -17.35 -3.02 -25.34
C VAL A 270 -18.87 -2.76 -25.26
N LYS A 271 -19.61 -3.64 -24.57
CA LYS A 271 -21.07 -3.45 -24.36
C LYS A 271 -21.37 -2.25 -23.46
N MET A 272 -20.56 -2.01 -22.43
CA MET A 272 -20.65 -0.79 -21.61
C MET A 272 -20.28 0.48 -22.39
N GLY A 273 -19.33 0.35 -23.30
CA GLY A 273 -18.73 1.50 -23.96
C GLY A 273 -17.68 2.23 -23.13
N GLN A 274 -16.82 2.97 -23.80
CA GLN A 274 -15.67 3.62 -23.20
C GLN A 274 -16.03 4.58 -22.07
N GLU A 275 -17.03 5.44 -22.27
CA GLU A 275 -17.41 6.49 -21.33
C GLU A 275 -18.05 5.93 -20.06
N GLU A 276 -19.04 5.01 -20.18
CA GLU A 276 -19.70 4.42 -19.03
C GLU A 276 -18.73 3.57 -18.19
N PHE A 277 -17.82 2.84 -18.86
CA PHE A 277 -16.79 2.06 -18.16
C PHE A 277 -15.84 2.96 -17.40
N MET A 278 -15.35 4.06 -18.01
CA MET A 278 -14.46 5.00 -17.31
C MET A 278 -15.15 5.66 -16.11
N GLN A 279 -16.40 6.10 -16.26
CA GLN A 279 -17.17 6.66 -15.14
C GLN A 279 -17.34 5.67 -13.98
N ALA A 280 -17.46 4.38 -14.26
CA ALA A 280 -17.53 3.36 -13.21
C ALA A 280 -16.20 3.22 -12.45
N ILE A 281 -15.07 3.32 -13.15
CA ILE A 281 -13.72 3.26 -12.57
C ILE A 281 -13.43 4.52 -11.75
N GLU A 282 -13.76 5.70 -12.26
CA GLU A 282 -13.57 6.98 -11.55
C GLU A 282 -14.30 7.00 -10.20
N ARG A 283 -15.51 6.40 -10.13
CA ARG A 283 -16.24 6.27 -8.86
C ARG A 283 -15.49 5.47 -7.80
N MET A 284 -14.62 4.54 -8.20
CA MET A 284 -13.76 3.80 -7.27
C MET A 284 -12.66 4.68 -6.67
N GLY A 285 -12.29 5.79 -7.33
CA GLY A 285 -11.39 6.80 -6.81
C GLY A 285 -9.96 6.28 -6.59
N LEU A 286 -9.50 5.33 -7.40
CA LEU A 286 -8.14 4.77 -7.30
C LEU A 286 -7.06 5.82 -7.56
N GLU A 287 -7.29 6.72 -8.52
CA GLU A 287 -6.34 7.80 -8.86
C GLU A 287 -6.28 8.92 -7.79
N ASP A 288 -7.23 8.93 -6.84
CA ASP A 288 -7.24 9.87 -5.71
C ASP A 288 -6.32 9.42 -4.56
N ILE A 289 -5.94 8.13 -4.51
CA ILE A 289 -5.10 7.56 -3.46
C ILE A 289 -3.64 7.90 -3.78
N LYS A 290 -3.08 8.85 -3.03
CA LYS A 290 -1.72 9.38 -3.29
C LYS A 290 -0.74 9.07 -2.18
N ASN A 291 -1.23 8.67 -1.05
CA ASN A 291 -0.42 8.46 0.14
C ASN A 291 -0.94 7.27 0.96
N VAL A 292 -0.02 6.68 1.71
CA VAL A 292 -0.27 5.83 2.87
C VAL A 292 0.28 6.62 4.07
N ASP A 293 -0.58 7.22 4.87
CA ASP A 293 -0.21 8.26 5.83
C ASP A 293 0.59 9.40 5.15
N ARG A 294 1.87 9.59 5.53
CA ARG A 294 2.79 10.56 4.90
C ARG A 294 3.63 9.96 3.79
N LEU A 295 3.65 8.63 3.64
CA LEU A 295 4.41 7.99 2.57
C LEU A 295 3.70 8.18 1.23
N ASN A 296 4.43 8.66 0.23
CA ASN A 296 3.88 8.79 -1.12
C ASN A 296 3.62 7.40 -1.71
N LEU A 297 2.42 7.22 -2.20
CA LEU A 297 2.03 6.11 -3.06
C LEU A 297 2.05 6.61 -4.50
N THR A 298 2.58 5.83 -5.43
CA THR A 298 2.46 6.18 -6.85
C THR A 298 1.01 6.03 -7.27
N PRO A 299 0.32 7.12 -7.65
CA PRO A 299 -1.10 7.03 -8.00
C PRO A 299 -1.35 6.08 -9.16
N ALA A 300 -2.50 5.41 -9.15
CA ALA A 300 -2.98 4.66 -10.29
C ALA A 300 -2.97 5.54 -11.55
N VAL A 301 -2.60 4.95 -12.68
CA VAL A 301 -2.71 5.61 -13.98
C VAL A 301 -3.68 4.81 -14.83
N ILE A 302 -4.86 5.37 -15.08
CA ILE A 302 -5.96 4.70 -15.76
C ILE A 302 -6.46 5.61 -16.88
N ASP A 303 -6.20 5.26 -18.13
CA ASP A 303 -6.59 6.05 -19.27
C ASP A 303 -7.00 5.14 -20.46
N ASN A 304 -8.28 5.16 -20.77
CA ASN A 304 -8.86 4.42 -21.89
C ASN A 304 -9.28 5.34 -23.05
N SER A 305 -8.81 6.58 -23.08
CA SER A 305 -9.18 7.58 -24.12
C SER A 305 -8.84 7.12 -25.54
N ALA A 306 -7.74 6.36 -25.68
CA ALA A 306 -7.33 5.77 -26.96
C ALA A 306 -8.37 4.75 -27.50
N ALA A 307 -9.24 4.21 -26.66
CA ALA A 307 -10.27 3.25 -27.06
C ALA A 307 -11.61 3.90 -27.45
N LYS A 308 -11.71 5.23 -27.52
CA LYS A 308 -12.98 5.94 -27.76
C LYS A 308 -13.74 5.43 -28.99
N ASP A 309 -13.02 5.23 -30.10
CA ASP A 309 -13.59 4.75 -31.37
C ASP A 309 -12.98 3.39 -31.77
N ASP A 310 -12.32 2.71 -30.85
CA ASP A 310 -11.68 1.41 -31.08
C ASP A 310 -12.17 0.34 -30.09
N PRO A 311 -13.19 -0.44 -30.47
CA PRO A 311 -13.70 -1.53 -29.64
C PRO A 311 -12.66 -2.64 -29.37
N ALA A 312 -11.64 -2.80 -30.21
CA ALA A 312 -10.58 -3.78 -29.98
C ALA A 312 -9.69 -3.32 -28.82
N LEU A 313 -9.28 -2.06 -28.80
CA LEU A 313 -8.54 -1.49 -27.66
C LEU A 313 -9.39 -1.52 -26.38
N LEU A 314 -10.66 -1.16 -26.47
CA LEU A 314 -11.55 -1.21 -25.30
C LEU A 314 -11.69 -2.63 -24.73
N SER A 315 -11.66 -3.65 -25.58
CA SER A 315 -11.69 -5.04 -25.11
C SER A 315 -10.44 -5.43 -24.34
N TRP A 316 -9.25 -4.96 -24.74
CA TRP A 316 -8.00 -5.17 -24.00
C TRP A 316 -8.02 -4.43 -22.65
N PHE A 317 -8.55 -3.22 -22.62
CA PHE A 317 -8.72 -2.47 -21.38
C PHE A 317 -9.63 -3.22 -20.40
N GLY A 318 -10.70 -3.86 -20.88
CA GLY A 318 -11.63 -4.67 -20.08
C GLY A 318 -10.98 -5.88 -19.38
N VAL A 319 -9.83 -6.36 -19.87
CA VAL A 319 -9.08 -7.47 -19.27
C VAL A 319 -7.84 -7.03 -18.51
N GLY A 320 -7.64 -5.70 -18.34
CA GLY A 320 -6.54 -5.15 -17.56
C GLY A 320 -5.19 -5.18 -18.27
N GLN A 321 -5.20 -5.14 -19.61
CA GLN A 321 -3.99 -5.06 -20.41
C GLN A 321 -3.95 -3.75 -21.19
N ALA A 322 -2.83 -3.07 -21.12
CA ALA A 322 -2.56 -1.88 -21.92
C ALA A 322 -2.10 -2.31 -23.32
N ALA A 323 -2.93 -2.04 -24.34
CA ALA A 323 -2.59 -2.21 -25.73
C ALA A 323 -2.56 -0.83 -26.41
N GLY A 324 -1.61 -0.59 -27.31
CA GLY A 324 -1.44 0.73 -27.93
C GLY A 324 -1.17 1.83 -26.88
N ASP A 325 -1.93 2.91 -26.93
CA ASP A 325 -1.78 4.06 -26.03
C ASP A 325 -2.64 3.97 -24.75
N LEU A 326 -3.28 2.82 -24.49
CA LEU A 326 -3.99 2.58 -23.23
C LEU A 326 -3.02 2.60 -22.05
N LYS A 327 -3.50 3.13 -20.91
CA LYS A 327 -2.75 3.11 -19.65
C LYS A 327 -3.58 2.48 -18.55
N ILE A 328 -2.97 1.55 -17.84
CA ILE A 328 -3.56 0.90 -16.70
C ILE A 328 -2.42 0.34 -15.84
N ASN A 329 -2.05 1.09 -14.82
CA ASN A 329 -0.99 0.72 -13.91
C ASN A 329 -1.46 0.96 -12.46
N LEU A 330 -1.24 -0.03 -11.62
CA LEU A 330 -1.59 -0.02 -10.21
C LEU A 330 -0.42 -0.50 -9.37
N SER A 331 -0.29 0.03 -8.17
CA SER A 331 0.58 -0.54 -7.14
C SER A 331 -0.04 -1.80 -6.52
N PRO A 332 0.76 -2.70 -5.92
CA PRO A 332 0.24 -3.83 -5.14
C PRO A 332 -0.72 -3.38 -4.02
N THR A 333 -0.49 -2.24 -3.39
CA THR A 333 -1.39 -1.66 -2.38
C THR A 333 -2.75 -1.30 -3.00
N GLU A 334 -2.80 -0.68 -4.17
CA GLU A 334 -4.07 -0.36 -4.85
C GLU A 334 -4.81 -1.62 -5.31
N ILE A 335 -4.08 -2.65 -5.74
CA ILE A 335 -4.68 -3.96 -6.07
C ILE A 335 -5.31 -4.60 -4.82
N ALA A 336 -4.66 -4.49 -3.64
CA ALA A 336 -5.24 -4.94 -2.38
C ALA A 336 -6.49 -4.11 -2.01
N LEU A 337 -6.48 -2.80 -2.21
CA LEU A 337 -7.61 -1.90 -1.93
C LEU A 337 -8.86 -2.21 -2.79
N ILE A 338 -8.67 -2.59 -4.06
CA ILE A 338 -9.78 -3.06 -4.91
C ILE A 338 -10.47 -4.27 -4.28
N SER A 339 -9.69 -5.25 -3.84
CA SER A 339 -10.21 -6.46 -3.17
C SER A 339 -10.79 -6.14 -1.80
N SER A 340 -10.19 -5.18 -1.07
CA SER A 340 -10.73 -4.68 0.21
C SER A 340 -12.11 -4.08 0.06
N ALA A 341 -12.34 -3.29 -1.00
CA ALA A 341 -13.66 -2.70 -1.27
C ALA A 341 -14.74 -3.78 -1.51
N VAL A 342 -14.39 -4.88 -2.18
CA VAL A 342 -15.29 -6.02 -2.36
C VAL A 342 -15.57 -6.70 -1.02
N ALA A 343 -14.53 -7.07 -0.27
CA ALA A 343 -14.61 -7.76 1.02
C ALA A 343 -15.35 -6.95 2.10
N ASN A 344 -15.35 -5.63 2.00
CA ASN A 344 -15.94 -4.71 2.97
C ASN A 344 -17.28 -4.09 2.49
N ASN A 345 -18.10 -4.86 1.80
CA ASN A 345 -19.42 -4.44 1.34
C ASN A 345 -19.43 -3.13 0.52
N GLY A 346 -18.44 -2.94 -0.32
CA GLY A 346 -18.31 -1.79 -1.21
C GLY A 346 -17.58 -0.58 -0.58
N LYS A 347 -17.08 -0.72 0.65
CA LYS A 347 -16.33 0.32 1.35
C LYS A 347 -14.83 0.09 1.22
N MET A 348 -14.14 0.98 0.55
CA MET A 348 -12.67 0.97 0.46
C MET A 348 -12.09 1.68 1.68
N PRO A 349 -11.22 1.04 2.47
CA PRO A 349 -10.57 1.69 3.60
C PRO A 349 -9.44 2.62 3.11
N GLU A 350 -9.14 3.67 3.90
CA GLU A 350 -7.94 4.46 3.72
C GLU A 350 -6.73 3.68 4.29
N PRO A 351 -5.70 3.39 3.48
CA PRO A 351 -4.57 2.58 3.93
C PRO A 351 -3.67 3.38 4.87
N HIS A 352 -3.18 2.73 5.93
CA HIS A 352 -2.25 3.36 6.87
C HIS A 352 -1.23 2.35 7.43
N LEU A 353 -0.07 2.88 7.82
CA LEU A 353 1.09 2.16 8.36
C LEU A 353 1.45 2.62 9.78
N VAL A 354 1.11 3.85 10.15
CA VAL A 354 1.44 4.41 11.47
C VAL A 354 0.16 4.46 12.30
N ASP A 355 0.12 3.69 13.37
CA ASP A 355 -1.03 3.63 14.28
C ASP A 355 -1.00 4.81 15.27
N TYR A 356 0.05 4.90 16.07
CA TYR A 356 0.19 5.96 17.09
C TYR A 356 1.64 6.30 17.39
N LYS A 357 1.83 7.44 18.04
CA LYS A 357 3.07 7.77 18.74
C LYS A 357 2.88 7.72 20.26
N MET A 358 3.95 7.48 20.98
CA MET A 358 3.93 7.42 22.44
C MET A 358 5.17 8.10 23.04
N ASN A 359 4.96 8.80 24.14
CA ASN A 359 6.00 9.33 25.01
C ASN A 359 5.52 9.27 26.47
N VAL A 360 6.26 9.82 27.42
CA VAL A 360 5.89 9.82 28.84
C VAL A 360 4.59 10.57 29.16
N LEU A 361 4.12 11.43 28.27
CA LEU A 361 2.85 12.16 28.44
C LEU A 361 1.65 11.31 28.01
N GLY A 362 1.87 10.23 27.26
CA GLY A 362 0.83 9.29 26.85
C GLY A 362 0.88 8.92 25.37
N LYS A 363 -0.16 8.21 24.97
CA LYS A 363 -0.43 7.78 23.58
C LYS A 363 -1.15 8.90 22.84
N ASP A 364 -0.76 9.13 21.60
CA ASP A 364 -1.40 10.05 20.64
C ASP A 364 -1.65 9.31 19.31
N GLU A 365 -2.92 9.08 18.99
CA GLU A 365 -3.32 8.39 17.77
C GLU A 365 -2.96 9.25 16.56
N LEU A 366 -2.33 8.65 15.55
CA LEU A 366 -1.95 9.32 14.31
C LEU A 366 -2.84 8.92 13.14
N SER A 367 -3.55 7.80 13.25
CA SER A 367 -4.47 7.30 12.24
C SER A 367 -5.88 7.16 12.78
N GLU A 368 -6.85 7.40 11.91
CA GLU A 368 -8.26 7.11 12.13
C GLU A 368 -8.74 6.13 11.07
N VAL A 369 -9.58 5.18 11.44
CA VAL A 369 -10.23 4.29 10.48
C VAL A 369 -11.20 5.09 9.63
N LYS A 370 -10.86 5.26 8.35
CA LYS A 370 -11.69 5.94 7.36
C LYS A 370 -12.01 5.00 6.21
N THR A 371 -13.23 5.10 5.71
CA THR A 371 -13.68 4.32 4.56
C THR A 371 -14.45 5.20 3.59
N LYS A 372 -14.35 4.91 2.29
CA LYS A 372 -15.10 5.56 1.21
C LYS A 372 -16.01 4.51 0.56
N GLU A 373 -17.30 4.81 0.40
CA GLU A 373 -18.19 3.96 -0.40
C GLU A 373 -17.84 4.11 -1.88
N VAL A 374 -17.37 3.04 -2.49
CA VAL A 374 -16.92 3.00 -3.89
C VAL A 374 -17.73 2.03 -4.75
N LEU A 375 -18.38 1.05 -4.13
CA LEU A 375 -19.29 0.09 -4.78
C LEU A 375 -20.61 0.03 -4.03
N ASN A 376 -21.68 -0.24 -4.77
CA ASN A 376 -22.95 -0.62 -4.14
C ASN A 376 -22.77 -1.95 -3.42
N PRO A 377 -23.30 -2.13 -2.18
CA PRO A 377 -23.17 -3.39 -1.43
C PRO A 377 -23.65 -4.63 -2.19
N MET A 378 -24.73 -4.54 -2.99
CA MET A 378 -25.20 -5.66 -3.81
C MET A 378 -24.23 -5.99 -4.96
N VAL A 379 -23.51 -5.00 -5.48
CA VAL A 379 -22.48 -5.22 -6.50
C VAL A 379 -21.26 -5.87 -5.85
N ALA A 380 -20.85 -5.40 -4.68
CA ALA A 380 -19.75 -5.98 -3.92
C ALA A 380 -20.02 -7.46 -3.59
N ASP A 381 -21.21 -7.80 -3.07
CA ASP A 381 -21.62 -9.18 -2.81
C ASP A 381 -21.55 -10.06 -4.05
N LYS A 382 -22.08 -9.60 -5.19
CA LYS A 382 -22.00 -10.36 -6.45
C LYS A 382 -20.57 -10.58 -6.92
N VAL A 383 -19.70 -9.57 -6.80
CA VAL A 383 -18.27 -9.69 -7.16
C VAL A 383 -17.55 -10.64 -6.20
N GLU A 384 -17.87 -10.60 -4.90
CA GLU A 384 -17.36 -11.58 -3.92
C GLU A 384 -17.74 -13.01 -4.32
N GLN A 385 -18.99 -13.25 -4.72
CA GLN A 385 -19.42 -14.57 -5.20
C GLN A 385 -18.64 -15.02 -6.45
N LEU A 386 -18.32 -14.11 -7.38
CA LEU A 386 -17.44 -14.42 -8.51
C LEU A 386 -16.03 -14.81 -8.06
N MET A 387 -15.45 -14.06 -7.11
CA MET A 387 -14.11 -14.30 -6.57
C MET A 387 -14.05 -15.61 -5.76
N LEU A 388 -15.11 -15.95 -5.00
CA LEU A 388 -15.27 -17.25 -4.34
C LEU A 388 -15.35 -18.38 -5.38
N GLY A 389 -16.13 -18.17 -6.44
CA GLY A 389 -16.27 -19.11 -7.55
C GLY A 389 -14.96 -19.39 -8.27
N ALA A 390 -14.09 -18.41 -8.41
CA ALA A 390 -12.78 -18.59 -9.04
C ALA A 390 -11.90 -19.57 -8.26
N ILE A 391 -12.12 -19.78 -6.96
CA ILE A 391 -11.36 -20.72 -6.14
C ILE A 391 -12.11 -22.04 -5.93
N ASN A 392 -13.45 -22.00 -5.79
CA ASN A 392 -14.23 -23.13 -5.28
C ASN A 392 -15.04 -23.88 -6.35
N SER A 393 -15.28 -23.27 -7.54
CA SER A 393 -16.07 -23.93 -8.58
C SER A 393 -15.35 -25.09 -9.26
N ASP A 394 -16.11 -25.93 -9.97
CA ASP A 394 -15.56 -27.01 -10.81
C ASP A 394 -14.75 -26.47 -12.00
N PHE A 395 -14.89 -25.21 -12.33
CA PHE A 395 -14.13 -24.51 -13.37
C PHE A 395 -12.81 -23.89 -12.86
N SER A 396 -12.53 -24.02 -11.55
CA SER A 396 -11.41 -23.35 -10.89
C SER A 396 -10.05 -23.97 -11.25
N PHE A 397 -9.10 -23.11 -11.64
CA PHE A 397 -7.67 -23.43 -11.69
C PHE A 397 -6.93 -23.07 -10.38
N LEU A 398 -7.65 -22.51 -9.40
CA LEU A 398 -7.11 -21.96 -8.17
C LEU A 398 -7.44 -22.81 -6.93
N SER A 399 -7.77 -24.09 -7.12
CA SER A 399 -8.09 -25.01 -6.02
C SER A 399 -6.96 -25.12 -4.97
N SER A 400 -5.70 -24.86 -5.37
CA SER A 400 -4.56 -24.77 -4.45
C SER A 400 -4.65 -23.61 -3.44
N MET A 401 -5.50 -22.61 -3.69
CA MET A 401 -5.76 -21.49 -2.77
C MET A 401 -6.71 -21.83 -1.64
N LYS A 402 -7.40 -22.99 -1.68
CA LYS A 402 -8.32 -23.40 -0.61
C LYS A 402 -7.58 -23.51 0.71
N ILE A 403 -8.17 -22.93 1.76
CA ILE A 403 -7.71 -23.03 3.15
C ILE A 403 -8.80 -23.75 3.93
N SER A 404 -8.45 -24.84 4.62
CA SER A 404 -9.44 -25.64 5.36
C SER A 404 -10.11 -24.81 6.46
N GLY A 405 -11.43 -24.76 6.47
CA GLY A 405 -12.22 -24.00 7.45
C GLY A 405 -12.45 -22.54 7.10
N TYR A 406 -11.93 -22.05 5.96
CA TYR A 406 -12.07 -20.65 5.54
C TYR A 406 -12.50 -20.53 4.09
N ASP A 407 -13.36 -19.55 3.85
CA ASP A 407 -13.77 -19.15 2.50
C ASP A 407 -12.75 -18.17 1.94
N VAL A 408 -12.01 -18.58 0.91
CA VAL A 408 -11.05 -17.71 0.22
C VAL A 408 -11.67 -17.21 -1.06
N ALA A 409 -11.71 -15.89 -1.23
CA ALA A 409 -12.11 -15.22 -2.46
C ALA A 409 -10.86 -14.64 -3.15
N GLY A 410 -10.73 -14.74 -4.48
CA GLY A 410 -9.53 -14.20 -5.12
C GLY A 410 -9.51 -14.26 -6.63
N LYS A 411 -8.48 -13.63 -7.21
CA LYS A 411 -8.24 -13.59 -8.65
C LYS A 411 -6.75 -13.53 -8.96
N THR A 412 -6.32 -14.34 -9.92
CA THR A 412 -4.97 -14.25 -10.51
C THR A 412 -4.90 -13.22 -11.63
N GLY A 413 -3.71 -12.69 -11.84
CA GLY A 413 -3.32 -11.94 -13.02
C GLY A 413 -2.05 -12.52 -13.66
N THR A 414 -1.98 -12.44 -14.95
CA THR A 414 -0.78 -12.76 -15.75
C THR A 414 -0.65 -11.70 -16.80
N VAL A 415 0.51 -11.07 -16.88
CA VAL A 415 0.75 -9.93 -17.78
C VAL A 415 2.06 -10.10 -18.48
N GLN A 416 2.03 -10.06 -19.80
CA GLN A 416 3.25 -10.01 -20.62
C GLN A 416 3.79 -8.58 -20.61
N VAL A 417 5.07 -8.44 -20.29
CA VAL A 417 5.79 -7.16 -20.24
C VAL A 417 7.08 -7.27 -21.03
N GLN A 418 7.60 -6.13 -21.46
CA GLN A 418 8.96 -6.05 -22.00
C GLN A 418 9.87 -5.48 -20.89
N ALA A 419 10.82 -6.28 -20.45
CA ALA A 419 11.85 -5.87 -19.50
C ALA A 419 13.23 -6.01 -20.16
N ASP A 420 14.01 -4.93 -20.18
CA ASP A 420 15.35 -4.89 -20.76
C ASP A 420 15.42 -5.41 -22.24
N GLY A 421 14.36 -5.15 -23.00
CA GLY A 421 14.24 -5.58 -24.40
C GLY A 421 13.93 -7.07 -24.59
N GLN A 422 13.62 -7.79 -23.52
CA GLN A 422 13.17 -9.18 -23.52
C GLN A 422 11.72 -9.29 -23.11
N ASN A 423 11.02 -10.27 -23.66
CA ASN A 423 9.66 -10.59 -23.21
C ASN A 423 9.77 -11.27 -21.85
N SER A 424 9.03 -10.77 -20.88
CA SER A 424 8.90 -11.31 -19.54
C SER A 424 7.43 -11.40 -19.15
N THR A 425 7.12 -12.10 -18.08
CA THR A 425 5.75 -12.26 -17.61
C THR A 425 5.68 -11.98 -16.12
N ASN A 426 4.82 -11.04 -15.73
CA ASN A 426 4.50 -10.82 -14.32
C ASN A 426 3.31 -11.69 -13.90
N SER A 427 3.40 -12.26 -12.70
CA SER A 427 2.33 -13.02 -12.06
C SER A 427 1.77 -12.25 -10.89
N LEU A 428 0.44 -12.12 -10.83
CA LEU A 428 -0.26 -11.40 -9.80
C LEU A 428 -1.31 -12.30 -9.14
N PHE A 429 -1.58 -12.01 -7.88
CA PHE A 429 -2.74 -12.53 -7.17
C PHE A 429 -3.26 -11.47 -6.20
N THR A 430 -4.57 -11.36 -6.09
CA THR A 430 -5.24 -10.64 -5.00
C THR A 430 -6.43 -11.44 -4.51
N GLY A 431 -6.68 -11.38 -3.21
CA GLY A 431 -7.78 -12.11 -2.59
C GLY A 431 -7.86 -11.86 -1.09
N PHE A 432 -8.90 -12.39 -0.47
CA PHE A 432 -9.21 -12.14 0.93
C PHE A 432 -9.91 -13.34 1.57
N ILE A 433 -9.96 -13.36 2.90
CA ILE A 433 -10.78 -14.27 3.68
C ILE A 433 -12.20 -13.69 3.71
N ALA A 434 -13.12 -14.40 3.10
CA ALA A 434 -14.53 -14.01 3.01
C ALA A 434 -15.33 -14.54 4.20
N ASN A 435 -16.47 -13.90 4.51
CA ASN A 435 -17.44 -14.34 5.51
C ASN A 435 -16.89 -14.55 6.95
N ASP A 436 -15.73 -13.96 7.26
CA ASP A 436 -15.08 -14.08 8.56
C ASP A 436 -14.73 -12.70 9.13
N SER A 437 -15.47 -12.31 10.18
CA SER A 437 -15.27 -11.00 10.82
C SER A 437 -14.02 -10.92 11.66
N ASP A 438 -13.50 -12.05 12.09
CA ASP A 438 -12.35 -12.15 12.98
C ASP A 438 -11.03 -12.25 12.20
N ASN A 439 -11.13 -12.53 10.90
CA ASN A 439 -9.99 -12.65 9.99
C ASN A 439 -10.15 -11.74 8.75
N PRO A 440 -10.23 -10.41 8.92
CA PRO A 440 -10.49 -9.47 7.84
C PRO A 440 -9.24 -9.21 6.98
N PHE A 441 -8.59 -10.26 6.51
CA PHE A 441 -7.32 -10.18 5.79
C PHE A 441 -7.51 -10.19 4.28
N VAL A 442 -6.91 -9.22 3.62
CA VAL A 442 -6.72 -9.14 2.17
C VAL A 442 -5.24 -9.22 1.84
N VAL A 443 -4.91 -9.83 0.72
CA VAL A 443 -3.55 -9.95 0.21
C VAL A 443 -3.46 -9.53 -1.25
N ALA A 444 -2.37 -8.86 -1.62
CA ALA A 444 -1.94 -8.70 -3.00
C ALA A 444 -0.47 -9.08 -3.14
N VAL A 445 -0.17 -9.86 -4.17
CA VAL A 445 1.21 -10.29 -4.49
C VAL A 445 1.47 -10.04 -5.96
N VAL A 446 2.62 -9.45 -6.24
CA VAL A 446 3.17 -9.30 -7.60
C VAL A 446 4.54 -9.94 -7.64
N LEU A 447 4.75 -10.83 -8.59
CA LEU A 447 6.05 -11.39 -8.95
C LEU A 447 6.43 -10.93 -10.34
N GLU A 448 7.55 -10.24 -10.46
CA GLU A 448 8.17 -9.91 -11.74
C GLU A 448 8.88 -11.17 -12.27
N ASP A 449 8.89 -11.33 -13.60
CA ASP A 449 9.61 -12.41 -14.29
C ASP A 449 9.28 -13.83 -13.72
N LYS A 450 7.99 -14.16 -13.74
CA LYS A 450 7.50 -15.44 -13.17
C LYS A 450 8.18 -16.69 -13.72
N ASP A 451 8.70 -16.62 -14.96
CA ASP A 451 9.28 -17.77 -15.64
C ASP A 451 10.65 -18.15 -15.05
N ASN A 452 11.32 -17.19 -14.39
CA ASN A 452 12.54 -17.40 -13.61
C ASN A 452 12.29 -17.44 -12.09
N ALA A 453 11.06 -17.24 -11.63
CA ALA A 453 10.72 -17.31 -10.22
C ALA A 453 10.68 -18.77 -9.73
N ASN A 454 11.10 -18.98 -8.47
CA ASN A 454 11.08 -20.30 -7.83
C ASN A 454 9.77 -20.60 -7.10
N THR A 455 8.79 -19.71 -7.18
CA THR A 455 7.47 -19.79 -6.53
C THR A 455 6.42 -19.11 -7.40
N THR A 456 5.17 -19.07 -6.95
CA THR A 456 4.06 -18.40 -7.61
C THR A 456 3.41 -17.35 -6.72
N ALA A 457 2.81 -16.32 -7.31
CA ALA A 457 2.06 -15.31 -6.54
C ALA A 457 0.95 -15.94 -5.67
N THR A 458 0.29 -16.98 -6.18
CA THR A 458 -0.74 -17.74 -5.42
C THR A 458 -0.16 -18.49 -4.23
N ALA A 459 1.01 -19.14 -4.39
CA ALA A 459 1.64 -19.86 -3.29
C ALA A 459 2.05 -18.92 -2.15
N ILE A 460 2.64 -17.77 -2.48
CA ILE A 460 2.98 -16.73 -1.52
C ILE A 460 1.71 -16.20 -0.83
N ALA A 461 0.71 -15.78 -1.60
CA ALA A 461 -0.53 -15.22 -1.07
C ALA A 461 -1.23 -16.19 -0.12
N ARG A 462 -1.33 -17.46 -0.48
CA ARG A 462 -1.91 -18.49 0.39
C ARG A 462 -1.12 -18.64 1.69
N SER A 463 0.21 -18.68 1.61
CA SER A 463 1.06 -18.81 2.79
C SER A 463 0.90 -17.63 3.74
N LEU A 464 0.78 -16.40 3.20
CA LEU A 464 0.56 -15.19 3.98
C LEU A 464 -0.83 -15.18 4.65
N LEU A 465 -1.89 -15.55 3.93
CA LEU A 465 -3.23 -15.67 4.52
C LEU A 465 -3.27 -16.72 5.63
N VAL A 466 -2.65 -17.90 5.42
CA VAL A 466 -2.55 -18.94 6.46
C VAL A 466 -1.77 -18.44 7.67
N TYR A 467 -0.68 -17.69 7.46
CA TYR A 467 0.09 -17.11 8.56
C TYR A 467 -0.76 -16.10 9.35
N ALA A 468 -1.43 -15.18 8.64
CA ALA A 468 -2.26 -14.15 9.27
C ALA A 468 -3.38 -14.77 10.12
N ILE A 469 -4.14 -15.72 9.58
CA ILE A 469 -5.21 -16.43 10.30
C ILE A 469 -4.71 -17.09 11.60
N ASN A 470 -3.52 -17.66 11.59
CA ASN A 470 -3.01 -18.43 12.72
C ASN A 470 -2.29 -17.59 13.79
N ASN A 471 -1.82 -16.39 13.45
CA ASN A 471 -0.89 -15.65 14.30
C ASN A 471 -1.31 -14.21 14.60
N ILE A 472 -2.22 -13.62 13.81
CA ILE A 472 -2.59 -12.23 14.01
C ILE A 472 -3.97 -12.14 14.65
N LEU A 473 -4.03 -11.48 15.81
CA LEU A 473 -5.27 -11.10 16.45
C LEU A 473 -5.67 -9.69 15.96
N VAL A 474 -6.90 -9.54 15.48
CA VAL A 474 -7.46 -8.29 14.93
C VAL A 474 -8.46 -7.69 15.87
#